data_dde3eeb9901c41effb2538b7e8e2e09e
#
_entry.id   dde3eeb9901c41effb2538b7e8e2e09e
#
_cell.length_a   1.000
_cell.length_b   1.000
_cell.length_c   1.000
_cell.angle_alpha   90.00
_cell.angle_beta   90.00
_cell.angle_gamma   90.00
#
_symmetry.space_group_name_H-M   'P 1'
#
loop_
_entity.id
_entity.type
_entity.pdbx_description
1 polymer ?
#
loop_
_entity_poly.entity_id
_entity_poly.type
_entity_poly.pdbx_seq_one_letter_code
_entity_poly.pdbx_strand_id
1 'polypeptide(L)'
;VKILDKYILKEFLKFFAITFVSFILLFLIVDFFEKIRMFLSNHATADQIASYFVCSIPMMIYYILPPAILLSVLMTFGTFSKHNEITAMKANGIPVYRMAVPVAIFGACASVFLFYFSELIVPASMQKTQHIIKIEIQKRKTLGSFKQNELWYRSGNAIYNFKYFDVDKNIIKGVTINYLNPDFSLDERIDAKRAEWKNNRWIFYQVLEIHQANESDPRLEYFREKMIDLPEKPDDFKAVQNDAENMGYFELKKYIHKMRSEGNNVVKYQVAMHSKIAFPFITIIMIFLAIPFSLRSERSGGIMQSAGAAIVLGFSYWIVNAFFISLGKSEILPAFVAAWTTNCFFGAAAAILFSRAKT
;
A
#
# COMPACT_ATOMS: atom_id res chain seq x y z
N VAL A 1 39.30 12.22 -0.33
CA VAL A 1 37.98 11.91 -0.87
C VAL A 1 37.32 10.84 -0.02
N LYS A 2 37.91 9.65 0.19
CA LYS A 2 37.33 8.57 1.00
C LYS A 2 37.07 8.94 2.47
N ILE A 3 37.91 9.81 3.06
CA ILE A 3 37.77 10.29 4.45
C ILE A 3 36.53 11.17 4.58
N LEU A 4 36.34 12.12 3.67
CA LEU A 4 35.19 13.00 3.65
C LEU A 4 33.89 12.25 3.43
N ASP A 5 33.88 11.29 2.49
CA ASP A 5 32.68 10.46 2.23
C ASP A 5 32.28 9.68 3.48
N LYS A 6 33.24 9.08 4.16
CA LYS A 6 33.02 8.37 5.41
C LYS A 6 32.51 9.30 6.53
N TYR A 7 33.03 10.49 6.63
CA TYR A 7 32.63 11.49 7.60
C TYR A 7 31.15 11.89 7.38
N ILE A 8 30.82 12.32 6.16
CA ILE A 8 29.43 12.70 5.80
C ILE A 8 28.47 11.56 6.03
N LEU A 9 28.81 10.37 5.56
CA LEU A 9 27.95 9.20 5.72
C LEU A 9 27.76 8.83 7.20
N LYS A 10 28.80 8.92 8.03
CA LYS A 10 28.73 8.62 9.47
C LYS A 10 27.78 9.59 10.19
N GLU A 11 27.90 10.90 9.94
CA GLU A 11 27.00 11.89 10.53
C GLU A 11 25.56 11.72 10.03
N PHE A 12 25.39 11.47 8.72
CA PHE A 12 24.07 11.17 8.16
C PHE A 12 23.44 9.93 8.81
N LEU A 13 24.16 8.81 8.94
CA LEU A 13 23.65 7.58 9.54
C LEU A 13 23.28 7.77 11.02
N LYS A 14 24.02 8.60 11.75
CA LYS A 14 23.69 8.95 13.13
C LYS A 14 22.33 9.68 13.23
N PHE A 15 22.13 10.73 12.42
CA PHE A 15 20.84 11.41 12.38
C PHE A 15 19.74 10.50 11.83
N PHE A 16 20.05 9.67 10.83
CA PHE A 16 19.10 8.71 10.27
C PHE A 16 18.62 7.69 11.31
N ALA A 17 19.51 7.12 12.10
CA ALA A 17 19.12 6.18 13.15
C ALA A 17 18.19 6.85 14.19
N ILE A 18 18.54 8.06 14.63
CA ILE A 18 17.71 8.80 15.60
C ILE A 18 16.33 9.14 15.02
N THR A 19 16.27 9.72 13.83
CA THR A 19 15.01 10.13 13.20
C THR A 19 14.15 8.94 12.84
N PHE A 20 14.74 7.86 12.33
CA PHE A 20 14.04 6.63 11.95
C PHE A 20 13.39 5.96 13.16
N VAL A 21 14.13 5.78 14.25
CA VAL A 21 13.60 5.21 15.50
C VAL A 21 12.52 6.13 16.08
N SER A 22 12.75 7.45 16.10
CA SER A 22 11.76 8.42 16.60
C SER A 22 10.46 8.37 15.80
N PHE A 23 10.52 8.25 14.48
CA PHE A 23 9.32 8.13 13.66
C PHE A 23 8.60 6.81 13.84
N ILE A 24 9.33 5.68 14.00
CA ILE A 24 8.70 4.39 14.31
C ILE A 24 7.95 4.48 15.64
N LEU A 25 8.60 5.01 16.69
CA LEU A 25 7.96 5.15 17.99
C LEU A 25 6.73 6.07 17.94
N LEU A 26 6.85 7.21 17.26
CA LEU A 26 5.72 8.12 17.06
C LEU A 26 4.57 7.43 16.34
N PHE A 27 4.85 6.69 15.27
CA PHE A 27 3.83 5.99 14.50
C PHE A 27 3.16 4.88 15.32
N LEU A 28 3.92 4.11 16.10
CA LEU A 28 3.38 3.10 17.01
C LEU A 28 2.43 3.72 18.05
N ILE A 29 2.81 4.88 18.62
CA ILE A 29 1.97 5.59 19.59
C ILE A 29 0.67 6.05 18.92
N VAL A 30 0.75 6.69 17.75
CA VAL A 30 -0.42 7.18 17.02
C VAL A 30 -1.35 6.03 16.64
N ASP A 31 -0.82 4.95 16.06
CA ASP A 31 -1.58 3.77 15.64
C ASP A 31 -2.24 3.06 16.84
N PHE A 32 -1.55 3.03 18.01
CA PHE A 32 -2.12 2.51 19.24
C PHE A 32 -3.36 3.32 19.67
N PHE A 33 -3.25 4.65 19.74
CA PHE A 33 -4.38 5.49 20.14
C PHE A 33 -5.52 5.48 19.12
N GLU A 34 -5.24 5.37 17.84
CA GLU A 34 -6.25 5.22 16.79
C GLU A 34 -7.05 3.93 16.97
N LYS A 35 -6.39 2.83 17.33
CA LYS A 35 -6.99 1.49 17.43
C LYS A 35 -7.43 1.07 18.84
N ILE A 36 -7.11 1.87 19.87
CA ILE A 36 -7.39 1.50 21.27
C ILE A 36 -8.88 1.20 21.51
N ARG A 37 -9.78 1.97 20.89
CA ARG A 37 -11.22 1.73 21.00
C ARG A 37 -11.60 0.36 20.42
N MET A 38 -11.03 -0.02 19.29
CA MET A 38 -11.26 -1.32 18.66
C MET A 38 -10.73 -2.46 19.55
N PHE A 39 -9.55 -2.33 20.11
CA PHE A 39 -8.97 -3.33 21.00
C PHE A 39 -9.82 -3.53 22.26
N LEU A 40 -10.24 -2.45 22.89
CA LEU A 40 -11.06 -2.51 24.12
C LEU A 40 -12.46 -3.04 23.84
N SER A 41 -13.12 -2.62 22.76
CA SER A 41 -14.48 -3.05 22.44
C SER A 41 -14.57 -4.55 22.06
N ASN A 42 -13.49 -5.12 21.56
CA ASN A 42 -13.42 -6.54 21.19
C ASN A 42 -12.70 -7.40 22.25
N HIS A 43 -12.36 -6.86 23.42
CA HIS A 43 -11.64 -7.57 24.49
C HIS A 43 -10.35 -8.24 24.00
N ALA A 44 -9.56 -7.53 23.19
CA ALA A 44 -8.30 -8.03 22.65
C ALA A 44 -7.31 -8.34 23.78
N THR A 45 -6.63 -9.48 23.70
CA THR A 45 -5.59 -9.85 24.66
C THR A 45 -4.30 -9.08 24.39
N ALA A 46 -3.45 -8.93 25.43
CA ALA A 46 -2.16 -8.26 25.28
C ALA A 46 -1.26 -8.92 24.22
N ASP A 47 -1.32 -10.24 24.08
CA ASP A 47 -0.58 -11.00 23.08
C ASP A 47 -1.04 -10.68 21.64
N GLN A 48 -2.37 -10.58 21.41
CA GLN A 48 -2.94 -10.18 20.13
C GLN A 48 -2.51 -8.76 19.74
N ILE A 49 -2.53 -7.84 20.71
CA ILE A 49 -2.10 -6.44 20.50
C ILE A 49 -0.60 -6.41 20.17
N ALA A 50 0.24 -7.12 20.92
CA ALA A 50 1.67 -7.19 20.66
C ALA A 50 1.97 -7.81 19.28
N SER A 51 1.32 -8.91 18.94
CA SER A 51 1.42 -9.57 17.63
C SER A 51 1.01 -8.64 16.48
N TYR A 52 -0.07 -7.88 16.67
CA TYR A 52 -0.51 -6.85 15.72
C TYR A 52 0.60 -5.83 15.47
N PHE A 53 1.19 -5.23 16.52
CA PHE A 53 2.22 -4.22 16.36
C PHE A 53 3.49 -4.77 15.71
N VAL A 54 3.94 -5.95 16.12
CA VAL A 54 5.10 -6.62 15.47
C VAL A 54 4.85 -6.84 13.99
N CYS A 55 3.67 -7.35 13.62
CA CYS A 55 3.31 -7.56 12.21
C CYS A 55 3.10 -6.25 11.44
N SER A 56 2.81 -5.12 12.09
CA SER A 56 2.62 -3.82 11.44
C SER A 56 3.95 -3.10 11.15
N ILE A 57 5.03 -3.43 11.88
CA ILE A 57 6.34 -2.77 11.73
C ILE A 57 6.84 -2.71 10.27
N PRO A 58 6.79 -3.78 9.46
CA PRO A 58 7.30 -3.70 8.08
C PRO A 58 6.60 -2.65 7.23
N MET A 59 5.28 -2.52 7.36
CA MET A 59 4.54 -1.50 6.64
C MET A 59 4.90 -0.08 7.13
N MET A 60 5.08 0.08 8.44
CA MET A 60 5.54 1.34 9.02
C MET A 60 6.92 1.73 8.49
N ILE A 61 7.87 0.80 8.44
CA ILE A 61 9.21 1.02 7.85
C ILE A 61 9.09 1.52 6.41
N TYR A 62 8.23 0.88 5.61
CA TYR A 62 8.03 1.25 4.21
C TYR A 62 7.61 2.72 4.04
N TYR A 63 6.66 3.20 4.85
CA TYR A 63 6.18 4.58 4.75
C TYR A 63 7.05 5.61 5.46
N ILE A 64 7.76 5.21 6.52
CA ILE A 64 8.58 6.13 7.34
C ILE A 64 9.96 6.39 6.71
N LEU A 65 10.49 5.45 5.93
CA LEU A 65 11.85 5.55 5.40
C LEU A 65 12.10 6.84 4.60
N PRO A 66 11.24 7.27 3.65
CA PRO A 66 11.47 8.50 2.90
C PRO A 66 11.47 9.78 3.77
N PRO A 67 10.50 10.05 4.65
CA PRO A 67 10.54 11.22 5.51
C PRO A 67 11.67 11.17 6.53
N ALA A 68 12.08 9.99 7.01
CA ALA A 68 13.24 9.84 7.88
C ALA A 68 14.54 10.23 7.14
N ILE A 69 14.70 9.82 5.90
CA ILE A 69 15.83 10.23 5.05
C ILE A 69 15.82 11.75 4.83
N LEU A 70 14.66 12.34 4.48
CA LEU A 70 14.51 13.78 4.30
C LEU A 70 14.99 14.56 5.52
N LEU A 71 14.46 14.24 6.69
CA LEU A 71 14.80 14.91 7.94
C LEU A 71 16.28 14.71 8.29
N SER A 72 16.81 13.51 8.11
CA SER A 72 18.20 13.18 8.40
C SER A 72 19.17 13.98 7.52
N VAL A 73 18.86 14.14 6.23
CA VAL A 73 19.66 14.97 5.31
C VAL A 73 19.61 16.43 5.73
N LEU A 74 18.40 16.96 6.04
CA LEU A 74 18.24 18.33 6.51
C LEU A 74 19.04 18.59 7.79
N MET A 75 19.00 17.67 8.76
CA MET A 75 19.76 17.77 10.01
C MET A 75 21.28 17.68 9.78
N THR A 76 21.73 16.75 8.93
CA THR A 76 23.16 16.57 8.64
C THR A 76 23.76 17.81 7.98
N PHE A 77 23.18 18.20 6.84
CA PHE A 77 23.68 19.37 6.10
C PHE A 77 23.41 20.68 6.84
N GLY A 78 22.30 20.77 7.59
CA GLY A 78 22.02 21.91 8.46
C GLY A 78 23.05 22.05 9.59
N THR A 79 23.52 20.95 10.17
CA THR A 79 24.57 20.92 11.19
C THR A 79 25.94 21.35 10.58
N PHE A 80 26.29 20.78 9.42
CA PHE A 80 27.51 21.18 8.70
C PHE A 80 27.49 22.66 8.30
N SER A 81 26.33 23.16 7.91
CA SER A 81 26.13 24.56 7.58
C SER A 81 26.33 25.45 8.81
N LYS A 82 25.67 25.13 9.93
CA LYS A 82 25.77 25.84 11.20
C LYS A 82 27.20 25.93 11.74
N HIS A 83 27.99 24.89 11.54
CA HIS A 83 29.40 24.87 11.98
C HIS A 83 30.38 25.40 10.92
N ASN A 84 29.91 26.04 9.84
CA ASN A 84 30.70 26.54 8.71
C ASN A 84 31.51 25.45 7.98
N GLU A 85 31.23 24.17 8.19
CA GLU A 85 31.94 23.07 7.54
C GLU A 85 31.71 23.07 6.03
N ILE A 86 30.49 23.36 5.57
CA ILE A 86 30.18 23.49 4.15
C ILE A 86 30.96 24.63 3.52
N THR A 87 31.06 25.76 4.20
CA THR A 87 31.85 26.91 3.75
C THR A 87 33.34 26.56 3.66
N ALA A 88 33.87 25.85 4.65
CA ALA A 88 35.24 25.36 4.64
C ALA A 88 35.52 24.37 3.50
N MET A 89 34.56 23.42 3.24
CA MET A 89 34.67 22.47 2.13
C MET A 89 34.63 23.19 0.78
N LYS A 90 33.75 24.18 0.59
CA LYS A 90 33.68 25.00 -0.63
C LYS A 90 34.96 25.81 -0.83
N ALA A 91 35.52 26.42 0.21
CA ALA A 91 36.78 27.17 0.16
C ALA A 91 37.96 26.29 -0.28
N ASN A 92 37.91 24.99 0.03
CA ASN A 92 38.87 23.99 -0.43
C ASN A 92 38.53 23.39 -1.81
N GLY A 93 37.61 24.00 -2.56
CA GLY A 93 37.26 23.57 -3.92
C GLY A 93 36.34 22.33 -4.00
N ILE A 94 35.72 21.94 -2.88
CA ILE A 94 34.78 20.77 -2.86
C ILE A 94 33.36 21.28 -3.11
N PRO A 95 32.77 20.99 -4.28
CA PRO A 95 31.42 21.47 -4.61
C PRO A 95 30.35 20.68 -3.88
N VAL A 96 29.16 21.28 -3.70
CA VAL A 96 28.02 20.69 -2.98
C VAL A 96 27.59 19.32 -3.57
N TYR A 97 27.61 19.17 -4.88
CA TYR A 97 27.26 17.90 -5.51
C TYR A 97 28.17 16.74 -5.08
N ARG A 98 29.46 17.04 -4.82
CA ARG A 98 30.44 16.04 -4.34
C ARG A 98 30.15 15.63 -2.90
N MET A 99 29.68 16.57 -2.06
CA MET A 99 29.24 16.29 -0.70
C MET A 99 27.96 15.47 -0.68
N ALA A 100 27.09 15.63 -1.67
CA ALA A 100 25.82 14.89 -1.78
C ALA A 100 26.00 13.41 -2.17
N VAL A 101 27.12 13.05 -2.85
CA VAL A 101 27.34 11.70 -3.41
C VAL A 101 27.15 10.57 -2.38
N PRO A 102 27.77 10.57 -1.19
CA PRO A 102 27.64 9.45 -0.25
C PRO A 102 26.19 9.25 0.22
N VAL A 103 25.45 10.34 0.40
CA VAL A 103 24.03 10.27 0.81
C VAL A 103 23.14 9.88 -0.38
N ALA A 104 23.45 10.32 -1.59
CA ALA A 104 22.73 9.90 -2.81
C ALA A 104 22.88 8.39 -3.08
N ILE A 105 24.08 7.84 -2.86
CA ILE A 105 24.32 6.39 -2.96
C ILE A 105 23.47 5.65 -1.93
N PHE A 106 23.44 6.14 -0.69
CA PHE A 106 22.56 5.55 0.34
C PHE A 106 21.08 5.59 -0.09
N GLY A 107 20.62 6.72 -0.65
CA GLY A 107 19.24 6.84 -1.14
C GLY A 107 18.93 5.90 -2.30
N ALA A 108 19.87 5.69 -3.22
CA ALA A 108 19.72 4.71 -4.29
C ALA A 108 19.62 3.28 -3.73
N CYS A 109 20.49 2.91 -2.78
CA CYS A 109 20.42 1.63 -2.08
C CYS A 109 19.08 1.48 -1.31
N ALA A 110 18.64 2.53 -0.63
CA ALA A 110 17.37 2.55 0.10
C ALA A 110 16.16 2.42 -0.86
N SER A 111 16.22 3.02 -2.05
CA SER A 111 15.19 2.87 -3.08
C SER A 111 15.07 1.41 -3.56
N VAL A 112 16.20 0.78 -3.88
CA VAL A 112 16.24 -0.64 -4.25
C VAL A 112 15.75 -1.53 -3.10
N PHE A 113 16.21 -1.25 -1.88
CA PHE A 113 15.76 -1.96 -0.68
C PHE A 113 14.24 -1.85 -0.51
N LEU A 114 13.65 -0.64 -0.60
CA LEU A 114 12.21 -0.43 -0.48
C LEU A 114 11.41 -1.20 -1.52
N PHE A 115 11.90 -1.27 -2.77
CA PHE A 115 11.23 -2.03 -3.82
C PHE A 115 11.14 -3.52 -3.44
N TYR A 116 12.25 -4.17 -3.11
CA TYR A 116 12.24 -5.57 -2.72
C TYR A 116 11.52 -5.81 -1.38
N PHE A 117 11.64 -4.88 -0.46
CA PHE A 117 10.95 -4.94 0.83
C PHE A 117 9.42 -4.89 0.66
N SER A 118 8.94 -4.03 -0.23
CA SER A 118 7.52 -3.94 -0.57
C SER A 118 7.00 -5.13 -1.36
N GLU A 119 7.87 -5.88 -2.02
CA GLU A 119 7.50 -7.07 -2.78
C GLU A 119 7.44 -8.32 -1.89
N LEU A 120 8.43 -8.49 -1.02
CA LEU A 120 8.62 -9.75 -0.28
C LEU A 120 8.05 -9.72 1.14
N ILE A 121 8.23 -8.61 1.87
CA ILE A 121 7.96 -8.54 3.31
C ILE A 121 6.63 -7.87 3.61
N VAL A 122 6.37 -6.71 3.00
CA VAL A 122 5.16 -5.93 3.29
C VAL A 122 3.87 -6.71 3.01
N PRO A 123 3.68 -7.44 1.89
CA PRO A 123 2.44 -8.17 1.64
C PRO A 123 2.16 -9.25 2.68
N ALA A 124 3.17 -10.07 3.01
CA ALA A 124 3.04 -11.13 4.02
C ALA A 124 2.72 -10.55 5.41
N SER A 125 3.35 -9.44 5.75
CA SER A 125 3.13 -8.69 6.98
C SER A 125 1.69 -8.15 7.06
N MET A 126 1.21 -7.51 5.99
CA MET A 126 -0.15 -6.98 5.92
C MET A 126 -1.22 -8.06 6.01
N GLN A 127 -1.02 -9.21 5.33
CA GLN A 127 -1.94 -10.34 5.43
C GLN A 127 -2.06 -10.83 6.88
N LYS A 128 -0.93 -10.98 7.60
CA LYS A 128 -0.94 -11.35 9.02
C LYS A 128 -1.63 -10.31 9.88
N THR A 129 -1.33 -9.02 9.67
CA THR A 129 -1.96 -7.91 10.40
C THR A 129 -3.49 -7.90 10.21
N GLN A 130 -3.95 -8.08 8.96
CA GLN A 130 -5.37 -8.20 8.65
C GLN A 130 -6.01 -9.44 9.28
N HIS A 131 -5.31 -10.58 9.28
CA HIS A 131 -5.77 -11.80 9.93
C HIS A 131 -5.98 -11.57 11.44
N ILE A 132 -4.98 -11.00 12.12
CA ILE A 132 -5.09 -10.68 13.56
C ILE A 132 -6.28 -9.77 13.84
N ILE A 133 -6.42 -8.67 13.09
CA ILE A 133 -7.54 -7.73 13.30
C ILE A 133 -8.89 -8.40 13.04
N LYS A 134 -9.08 -9.00 11.84
CA LYS A 134 -10.39 -9.45 11.40
C LYS A 134 -10.84 -10.74 12.10
N ILE A 135 -9.91 -11.69 12.31
CA ILE A 135 -10.23 -13.03 12.80
C ILE A 135 -10.02 -13.14 14.30
N GLU A 136 -8.84 -12.77 14.80
CA GLU A 136 -8.52 -12.99 16.22
C GLU A 136 -9.17 -11.94 17.12
N ILE A 137 -9.17 -10.65 16.72
CA ILE A 137 -9.70 -9.56 17.53
C ILE A 137 -11.19 -9.34 17.26
N GLN A 138 -11.59 -9.08 16.01
CA GLN A 138 -12.98 -8.79 15.67
C GLN A 138 -13.85 -10.05 15.55
N LYS A 139 -13.27 -11.24 15.60
CA LYS A 139 -13.96 -12.55 15.49
C LYS A 139 -14.95 -12.61 14.31
N ARG A 140 -14.64 -11.90 13.23
CA ARG A 140 -15.44 -11.96 12.00
C ARG A 140 -15.33 -13.35 11.41
N LYS A 141 -16.46 -13.93 11.01
CA LYS A 141 -16.46 -15.19 10.25
C LYS A 141 -15.64 -14.97 8.98
N THR A 142 -14.68 -15.82 8.73
CA THR A 142 -13.87 -15.77 7.51
C THR A 142 -14.76 -16.14 6.34
N LEU A 143 -15.09 -15.17 5.50
CA LEU A 143 -15.65 -15.43 4.18
C LEU A 143 -14.52 -15.90 3.28
N GLY A 144 -14.25 -17.20 3.29
CA GLY A 144 -13.39 -17.89 2.33
C GLY A 144 -11.95 -17.38 2.18
N SER A 145 -11.24 -17.98 1.27
CA SER A 145 -9.89 -17.56 0.85
C SER A 145 -9.88 -17.21 -0.63
N PHE A 146 -9.14 -16.14 -0.99
CA PHE A 146 -8.75 -15.91 -2.38
C PHE A 146 -7.74 -16.99 -2.79
N LYS A 147 -8.19 -18.00 -3.51
CA LYS A 147 -7.33 -18.98 -4.12
C LYS A 147 -7.40 -18.79 -5.64
N GLN A 148 -6.27 -18.52 -6.28
CA GLN A 148 -6.20 -18.30 -7.74
C GLN A 148 -7.08 -17.13 -8.27
N ASN A 149 -7.22 -16.05 -7.49
CA ASN A 149 -8.02 -14.87 -7.84
C ASN A 149 -9.55 -15.11 -7.95
N GLU A 150 -10.05 -16.14 -7.35
CA GLU A 150 -11.48 -16.43 -7.19
C GLU A 150 -11.80 -16.49 -5.69
N LEU A 151 -12.95 -15.95 -5.32
CA LEU A 151 -13.44 -16.06 -3.95
C LEU A 151 -14.15 -17.40 -3.78
N TRP A 152 -13.55 -18.26 -2.98
CA TRP A 152 -14.15 -19.51 -2.56
C TRP A 152 -14.51 -19.43 -1.09
N TYR A 153 -15.75 -19.72 -0.75
CA TYR A 153 -16.14 -19.84 0.64
C TYR A 153 -17.22 -20.90 0.84
N ARG A 154 -17.33 -21.41 2.06
CA ARG A 154 -18.33 -22.36 2.46
C ARG A 154 -19.27 -21.73 3.48
N SER A 155 -20.57 -21.82 3.26
CA SER A 155 -21.61 -21.41 4.20
C SER A 155 -22.67 -22.52 4.28
N GLY A 156 -22.83 -23.11 5.47
CA GLY A 156 -23.70 -24.26 5.67
C GLY A 156 -23.29 -25.49 4.83
N ASN A 157 -24.20 -25.98 4.03
CA ASN A 157 -24.01 -27.11 3.10
C ASN A 157 -23.63 -26.68 1.68
N ALA A 158 -23.42 -25.37 1.43
CA ALA A 158 -23.09 -24.85 0.11
C ALA A 158 -21.64 -24.36 0.02
N ILE A 159 -21.02 -24.59 -1.14
CA ILE A 159 -19.74 -24.04 -1.55
C ILE A 159 -20.00 -23.00 -2.64
N TYR A 160 -19.58 -21.79 -2.37
CA TYR A 160 -19.73 -20.65 -3.26
C TYR A 160 -18.39 -20.33 -3.94
N ASN A 161 -18.44 -20.08 -5.23
CA ASN A 161 -17.32 -19.56 -6.01
C ASN A 161 -17.74 -18.30 -6.74
N PHE A 162 -17.01 -17.23 -6.58
CA PHE A 162 -17.21 -15.97 -7.28
C PHE A 162 -15.94 -15.58 -8.02
N LYS A 163 -16.07 -15.29 -9.30
CA LYS A 163 -14.91 -14.87 -10.12
C LYS A 163 -14.48 -13.45 -9.81
N TYR A 164 -15.44 -12.53 -9.61
CA TYR A 164 -15.14 -11.12 -9.39
C TYR A 164 -16.30 -10.41 -8.69
N PHE A 165 -15.99 -9.52 -7.75
CA PHE A 165 -16.95 -8.63 -7.12
C PHE A 165 -16.63 -7.16 -7.45
N ASP A 166 -17.57 -6.44 -8.07
CA ASP A 166 -17.48 -5.01 -8.33
C ASP A 166 -18.00 -4.24 -7.11
N VAL A 167 -17.09 -3.66 -6.33
CA VAL A 167 -17.41 -2.95 -5.09
C VAL A 167 -18.23 -1.68 -5.34
N ASP A 168 -17.96 -0.96 -6.45
CA ASP A 168 -18.62 0.31 -6.72
C ASP A 168 -20.07 0.12 -7.14
N LYS A 169 -20.34 -0.98 -7.83
CA LYS A 169 -21.68 -1.32 -8.35
C LYS A 169 -22.42 -2.33 -7.50
N ASN A 170 -21.77 -2.96 -6.50
CA ASN A 170 -22.29 -4.10 -5.74
C ASN A 170 -22.77 -5.24 -6.65
N ILE A 171 -21.94 -5.61 -7.63
CA ILE A 171 -22.21 -6.67 -8.61
C ILE A 171 -21.20 -7.79 -8.44
N ILE A 172 -21.68 -9.04 -8.31
CA ILE A 172 -20.86 -10.24 -8.39
C ILE A 172 -20.93 -10.77 -9.83
N LYS A 173 -19.79 -11.12 -10.43
CA LYS A 173 -19.73 -11.75 -11.76
C LYS A 173 -19.20 -13.16 -11.66
N GLY A 174 -19.77 -14.07 -12.47
CA GLY A 174 -19.37 -15.46 -12.54
C GLY A 174 -19.59 -16.17 -11.20
N VAL A 175 -20.84 -16.43 -10.88
CA VAL A 175 -21.25 -17.08 -9.62
C VAL A 175 -21.47 -18.56 -9.89
N THR A 176 -20.85 -19.41 -9.08
CA THR A 176 -21.17 -20.84 -9.01
C THR A 176 -21.47 -21.18 -7.55
N ILE A 177 -22.61 -21.79 -7.29
CA ILE A 177 -23.03 -22.28 -5.98
C ILE A 177 -23.23 -23.78 -6.09
N ASN A 178 -22.50 -24.55 -5.28
CA ASN A 178 -22.65 -26.00 -5.20
C ASN A 178 -23.28 -26.35 -3.84
N TYR A 179 -24.49 -26.85 -3.84
CA TYR A 179 -25.13 -27.43 -2.65
C TYR A 179 -24.72 -28.89 -2.53
N LEU A 180 -24.30 -29.28 -1.33
CA LEU A 180 -23.78 -30.61 -1.05
C LEU A 180 -24.71 -31.34 -0.11
N ASN A 181 -24.90 -32.64 -0.36
CA ASN A 181 -25.50 -33.56 0.57
C ASN A 181 -24.61 -33.83 1.79
N PRO A 182 -25.10 -34.43 2.87
CA PRO A 182 -24.29 -34.79 4.05
C PRO A 182 -23.10 -35.73 3.75
N ASP A 183 -23.18 -36.50 2.68
CA ASP A 183 -22.14 -37.42 2.19
C ASP A 183 -21.13 -36.73 1.25
N PHE A 184 -21.21 -35.38 1.09
CA PHE A 184 -20.41 -34.55 0.19
C PHE A 184 -20.67 -34.81 -1.31
N SER A 185 -21.70 -35.53 -1.69
CA SER A 185 -22.17 -35.60 -3.07
C SER A 185 -22.82 -34.27 -3.48
N LEU A 186 -22.76 -33.93 -4.78
CA LEU A 186 -23.39 -32.72 -5.31
C LEU A 186 -24.89 -32.95 -5.42
N ASP A 187 -25.67 -32.11 -4.75
CA ASP A 187 -27.13 -32.10 -4.80
C ASP A 187 -27.66 -31.19 -5.92
N GLU A 188 -27.23 -29.94 -5.85
CA GLU A 188 -27.63 -28.89 -6.80
C GLU A 188 -26.43 -27.99 -7.12
N ARG A 189 -26.33 -27.61 -8.39
CA ARG A 189 -25.38 -26.57 -8.81
C ARG A 189 -26.10 -25.44 -9.51
N ILE A 190 -25.79 -24.22 -9.08
CA ILE A 190 -26.34 -23.01 -9.66
C ILE A 190 -25.18 -22.20 -10.26
N ASP A 191 -25.21 -22.00 -11.57
CA ASP A 191 -24.30 -21.12 -12.28
C ASP A 191 -25.03 -19.85 -12.71
N ALA A 192 -24.50 -18.67 -12.40
CA ALA A 192 -25.07 -17.40 -12.83
C ALA A 192 -23.98 -16.47 -13.40
N LYS A 193 -24.34 -15.74 -14.46
CA LYS A 193 -23.39 -14.82 -15.09
C LYS A 193 -23.07 -13.63 -14.21
N ARG A 194 -24.06 -13.13 -13.49
CA ARG A 194 -23.91 -12.03 -12.54
C ARG A 194 -24.99 -12.05 -11.47
N ALA A 195 -24.72 -11.45 -10.30
CA ALA A 195 -25.68 -11.14 -9.27
C ALA A 195 -25.56 -9.67 -8.88
N GLU A 196 -26.69 -9.00 -8.66
CA GLU A 196 -26.77 -7.57 -8.28
C GLU A 196 -27.49 -7.44 -6.94
N TRP A 197 -26.97 -6.55 -6.07
CA TRP A 197 -27.63 -6.23 -4.81
C TRP A 197 -28.67 -5.14 -5.00
N LYS A 198 -29.95 -5.50 -4.87
CA LYS A 198 -31.09 -4.58 -4.97
C LYS A 198 -32.11 -4.86 -3.87
N ASN A 199 -32.66 -3.82 -3.28
CA ASN A 199 -33.72 -3.95 -2.25
C ASN A 199 -33.35 -4.92 -1.09
N ASN A 200 -32.08 -4.84 -0.65
CA ASN A 200 -31.56 -5.67 0.44
C ASN A 200 -31.54 -7.20 0.14
N ARG A 201 -31.46 -7.58 -1.15
CA ARG A 201 -31.40 -8.98 -1.62
C ARG A 201 -30.51 -9.10 -2.85
N TRP A 202 -30.00 -10.30 -3.08
CA TRP A 202 -29.25 -10.63 -4.29
C TRP A 202 -30.19 -11.10 -5.39
N ILE A 203 -30.09 -10.48 -6.56
CA ILE A 203 -30.81 -10.84 -7.77
C ILE A 203 -29.80 -11.38 -8.76
N PHE A 204 -30.00 -12.65 -9.15
CA PHE A 204 -29.10 -13.37 -10.06
C PHE A 204 -29.65 -13.30 -11.48
N TYR A 205 -28.79 -13.09 -12.46
CA TYR A 205 -29.13 -12.98 -13.87
C TYR A 205 -28.47 -14.06 -14.69
N GLN A 206 -29.21 -14.62 -15.65
CA GLN A 206 -28.80 -15.72 -16.52
C GLN A 206 -28.36 -16.92 -15.67
N VAL A 207 -29.29 -17.45 -14.92
CA VAL A 207 -29.11 -18.54 -13.98
C VAL A 207 -29.36 -19.88 -14.68
N LEU A 208 -28.39 -20.79 -14.55
CA LEU A 208 -28.53 -22.20 -14.94
C LEU A 208 -28.48 -23.03 -13.66
N GLU A 209 -29.57 -23.77 -13.41
CA GLU A 209 -29.67 -24.71 -12.30
C GLU A 209 -29.51 -26.13 -12.82
N ILE A 210 -28.73 -26.91 -12.13
CA ILE A 210 -28.43 -28.30 -12.44
C ILE A 210 -28.76 -29.12 -11.21
N HIS A 211 -29.89 -29.83 -11.23
CA HIS A 211 -30.29 -30.72 -10.17
C HIS A 211 -29.80 -32.12 -10.46
N GLN A 212 -29.03 -32.70 -9.57
CA GLN A 212 -28.47 -34.04 -9.73
C GLN A 212 -29.30 -35.07 -8.96
N ALA A 213 -30.55 -35.28 -9.42
CA ALA A 213 -31.48 -36.23 -8.77
C ALA A 213 -31.09 -37.72 -8.94
N ASN A 214 -30.30 -38.06 -9.98
CA ASN A 214 -29.69 -39.37 -10.23
C ASN A 214 -28.48 -39.21 -11.14
N GLU A 215 -27.45 -40.09 -11.03
CA GLU A 215 -26.21 -40.04 -11.82
C GLU A 215 -26.41 -40.05 -13.34
N SER A 216 -27.58 -40.42 -13.85
CA SER A 216 -27.82 -40.64 -15.27
C SER A 216 -28.63 -39.57 -16.01
N ASP A 217 -29.29 -38.61 -15.33
CA ASP A 217 -30.08 -37.60 -16.05
C ASP A 217 -30.22 -36.28 -15.23
N PRO A 218 -29.27 -35.34 -15.33
CA PRO A 218 -29.35 -34.05 -14.64
C PRO A 218 -30.49 -33.20 -15.25
N ARG A 219 -31.38 -32.69 -14.43
CA ARG A 219 -32.36 -31.68 -14.85
C ARG A 219 -31.74 -30.31 -14.94
N LEU A 220 -31.83 -29.66 -16.11
CA LEU A 220 -31.34 -28.33 -16.39
C LEU A 220 -32.51 -27.35 -16.45
N GLU A 221 -32.45 -26.31 -15.61
CA GLU A 221 -33.44 -25.24 -15.62
C GLU A 221 -32.75 -23.91 -15.86
N TYR A 222 -33.28 -23.08 -16.78
CA TYR A 222 -32.73 -21.78 -17.10
C TYR A 222 -33.70 -20.68 -16.72
N PHE A 223 -33.17 -19.70 -15.93
CA PHE A 223 -33.92 -18.52 -15.53
C PHE A 223 -33.19 -17.26 -16.03
N ARG A 224 -33.95 -16.32 -16.60
CA ARG A 224 -33.39 -14.99 -16.95
C ARG A 224 -33.01 -14.21 -15.72
N GLU A 225 -33.84 -14.34 -14.66
CA GLU A 225 -33.65 -13.66 -13.38
C GLU A 225 -34.22 -14.57 -12.27
N LYS A 226 -33.45 -14.71 -11.17
CA LYS A 226 -33.87 -15.48 -10.00
C LYS A 226 -33.34 -14.82 -8.73
N MET A 227 -34.16 -14.72 -7.67
CA MET A 227 -33.73 -14.34 -6.35
C MET A 227 -33.17 -15.56 -5.63
N ILE A 228 -31.91 -15.46 -5.16
CA ILE A 228 -31.27 -16.50 -4.35
C ILE A 228 -30.82 -15.84 -3.06
N ASP A 229 -31.15 -16.45 -1.94
CA ASP A 229 -30.82 -15.93 -0.62
C ASP A 229 -29.35 -16.26 -0.31
N LEU A 230 -28.47 -15.27 -0.46
CA LEU A 230 -27.09 -15.31 -0.02
C LEU A 230 -27.01 -14.74 1.40
N PRO A 231 -26.42 -15.48 2.36
CA PRO A 231 -26.29 -14.99 3.74
C PRO A 231 -25.44 -13.73 3.87
N GLU A 232 -24.54 -13.50 2.89
CA GLU A 232 -23.55 -12.44 2.92
C GLU A 232 -24.03 -11.17 2.22
N LYS A 233 -23.69 -10.03 2.82
CA LYS A 233 -23.98 -8.70 2.29
C LYS A 233 -22.80 -8.16 1.45
N PRO A 234 -23.00 -7.15 0.60
CA PRO A 234 -21.93 -6.54 -0.18
C PRO A 234 -20.72 -6.09 0.65
N ASP A 235 -20.93 -5.62 1.90
CA ASP A 235 -19.85 -5.15 2.76
C ASP A 235 -18.93 -6.30 3.21
N ASP A 236 -19.43 -7.51 3.29
CA ASP A 236 -18.63 -8.69 3.62
C ASP A 236 -17.65 -9.01 2.49
N PHE A 237 -18.05 -8.81 1.23
CA PHE A 237 -17.19 -9.01 0.06
C PHE A 237 -16.18 -7.87 -0.14
N LYS A 238 -16.52 -6.63 0.24
CA LYS A 238 -15.57 -5.49 0.22
C LYS A 238 -14.35 -5.75 1.10
N ALA A 239 -14.53 -6.41 2.23
CA ALA A 239 -13.45 -6.76 3.14
C ALA A 239 -12.42 -7.70 2.51
N VAL A 240 -12.84 -8.56 1.58
CA VAL A 240 -12.00 -9.55 0.91
C VAL A 240 -11.24 -8.93 -0.27
N GLN A 241 -11.84 -7.96 -0.96
CA GLN A 241 -11.23 -7.32 -2.14
C GLN A 241 -10.07 -6.38 -1.79
N ASN A 242 -10.03 -5.81 -0.58
CA ASN A 242 -8.88 -5.01 -0.12
C ASN A 242 -7.57 -5.81 -0.11
N ASP A 243 -7.61 -7.14 -0.22
CA ASP A 243 -6.41 -7.96 -0.27
C ASP A 243 -5.63 -7.79 -1.59
N ALA A 244 -6.28 -7.42 -2.70
CA ALA A 244 -5.59 -7.20 -3.97
C ALA A 244 -4.66 -5.98 -3.97
N GLU A 245 -5.00 -4.90 -3.24
CA GLU A 245 -4.11 -3.74 -3.08
C GLU A 245 -2.86 -4.08 -2.24
N ASN A 246 -2.95 -5.11 -1.41
CA ASN A 246 -1.87 -5.59 -0.54
C ASN A 246 -0.92 -6.56 -1.25
N MET A 247 -1.26 -7.03 -2.46
CA MET A 247 -0.39 -7.91 -3.27
C MET A 247 0.93 -7.22 -3.61
N GLY A 248 2.01 -8.01 -3.80
CA GLY A 248 3.26 -7.52 -4.37
C GLY A 248 3.08 -7.06 -5.83
N TYR A 249 4.08 -6.42 -6.39
CA TYR A 249 4.04 -5.94 -7.78
C TYR A 249 3.82 -7.07 -8.80
N PHE A 250 4.58 -8.17 -8.68
CA PHE A 250 4.49 -9.28 -9.63
C PHE A 250 3.17 -10.04 -9.50
N GLU A 251 2.67 -10.23 -8.29
CA GLU A 251 1.37 -10.85 -8.04
C GLU A 251 0.24 -9.98 -8.59
N LEU A 252 0.28 -8.68 -8.31
CA LEU A 252 -0.69 -7.70 -8.81
C LEU A 252 -0.69 -7.62 -10.34
N LYS A 253 0.48 -7.72 -10.99
CA LYS A 253 0.61 -7.77 -12.44
C LYS A 253 -0.12 -8.99 -13.04
N LYS A 254 0.04 -10.18 -12.43
CA LYS A 254 -0.68 -11.40 -12.85
C LYS A 254 -2.18 -11.25 -12.64
N TYR A 255 -2.57 -10.68 -11.51
CA TYR A 255 -3.97 -10.39 -11.19
C TYR A 255 -4.63 -9.47 -12.22
N ILE A 256 -3.97 -8.36 -12.58
CA ILE A 256 -4.43 -7.41 -13.59
C ILE A 256 -4.60 -8.09 -14.95
N HIS A 257 -3.65 -8.94 -15.35
CA HIS A 257 -3.72 -9.64 -16.64
C HIS A 257 -4.95 -10.56 -16.70
N LYS A 258 -5.17 -11.35 -15.66
CA LYS A 258 -6.34 -12.24 -15.55
C LYS A 258 -7.65 -11.44 -15.56
N MET A 259 -7.77 -10.40 -14.71
CA MET A 259 -8.97 -9.57 -14.63
C MET A 259 -9.31 -8.88 -15.96
N ARG A 260 -8.28 -8.42 -16.69
CA ARG A 260 -8.46 -7.79 -18.01
C ARG A 260 -8.95 -8.79 -19.05
N SER A 261 -8.43 -10.02 -19.09
CA SER A 261 -8.89 -11.06 -20.02
C SER A 261 -10.34 -11.48 -19.78
N GLU A 262 -10.84 -11.28 -18.55
CA GLU A 262 -12.23 -11.53 -18.17
C GLU A 262 -13.15 -10.30 -18.38
N GLY A 263 -12.63 -9.20 -19.00
CA GLY A 263 -13.41 -8.00 -19.32
C GLY A 263 -13.73 -7.12 -18.10
N ASN A 264 -12.98 -7.26 -16.99
CA ASN A 264 -13.17 -6.46 -15.78
C ASN A 264 -12.37 -5.16 -15.83
N ASN A 265 -12.88 -4.13 -15.12
CA ASN A 265 -12.14 -2.88 -14.96
C ASN A 265 -10.95 -3.08 -14.02
N VAL A 266 -9.76 -2.76 -14.51
CA VAL A 266 -8.49 -2.97 -13.78
C VAL A 266 -7.74 -1.68 -13.47
N VAL A 267 -8.32 -0.50 -13.77
CA VAL A 267 -7.62 0.79 -13.68
C VAL A 267 -7.10 1.05 -12.28
N LYS A 268 -7.91 0.83 -11.24
CA LYS A 268 -7.50 0.99 -9.83
C LYS A 268 -6.26 0.15 -9.49
N TYR A 269 -6.22 -1.10 -9.95
CA TYR A 269 -5.10 -2.01 -9.73
C TYR A 269 -3.86 -1.63 -10.53
N GLN A 270 -4.05 -1.08 -11.75
CA GLN A 270 -2.94 -0.56 -12.54
C GLN A 270 -2.29 0.65 -11.88
N VAL A 271 -3.08 1.58 -11.31
CA VAL A 271 -2.56 2.70 -10.52
C VAL A 271 -1.76 2.19 -9.33
N ALA A 272 -2.28 1.23 -8.57
CA ALA A 272 -1.58 0.63 -7.44
C ALA A 272 -0.27 -0.06 -7.88
N MET A 273 -0.28 -0.80 -8.99
CA MET A 273 0.90 -1.47 -9.55
C MET A 273 2.00 -0.47 -9.92
N HIS A 274 1.66 0.61 -10.65
CA HIS A 274 2.63 1.64 -11.01
C HIS A 274 3.15 2.40 -9.80
N SER A 275 2.30 2.63 -8.78
CA SER A 275 2.70 3.26 -7.53
C SER A 275 3.74 2.45 -6.75
N LYS A 276 3.68 1.11 -6.80
CA LYS A 276 4.69 0.24 -6.14
C LYS A 276 6.09 0.42 -6.73
N ILE A 277 6.19 0.76 -8.01
CA ILE A 277 7.49 1.09 -8.64
C ILE A 277 7.85 2.56 -8.36
N ALA A 278 6.89 3.47 -8.47
CA ALA A 278 7.15 4.90 -8.33
C ALA A 278 7.55 5.31 -6.90
N PHE A 279 6.95 4.69 -5.88
CA PHE A 279 7.16 5.05 -4.48
C PHE A 279 8.61 4.93 -4.00
N PRO A 280 9.39 3.88 -4.28
CA PRO A 280 10.80 3.81 -3.87
C PRO A 280 11.67 4.97 -4.35
N PHE A 281 11.37 5.59 -5.50
CA PHE A 281 12.14 6.73 -6.02
C PHE A 281 12.02 8.00 -5.18
N ILE A 282 11.01 8.08 -4.31
CA ILE A 282 10.85 9.21 -3.39
C ILE A 282 12.07 9.39 -2.48
N THR A 283 12.76 8.31 -2.08
CA THR A 283 13.95 8.39 -1.23
C THR A 283 15.05 9.22 -1.87
N ILE A 284 15.28 9.05 -3.17
CA ILE A 284 16.27 9.81 -3.94
C ILE A 284 15.82 11.27 -4.10
N ILE A 285 14.56 11.48 -4.44
CA ILE A 285 13.99 12.83 -4.62
C ILE A 285 14.10 13.63 -3.32
N MET A 286 13.79 13.02 -2.19
CA MET A 286 13.84 13.66 -0.87
C MET A 286 15.26 14.09 -0.49
N ILE A 287 16.30 13.34 -0.86
CA ILE A 287 17.70 13.72 -0.61
C ILE A 287 18.04 14.99 -1.40
N PHE A 288 17.77 14.98 -2.72
CA PHE A 288 18.10 16.13 -3.56
C PHE A 288 17.26 17.37 -3.26
N LEU A 289 16.06 17.19 -2.73
CA LEU A 289 15.21 18.27 -2.27
C LEU A 289 15.71 18.85 -0.92
N ALA A 290 16.15 17.99 -0.01
CA ALA A 290 16.58 18.39 1.34
C ALA A 290 17.84 19.25 1.34
N ILE A 291 18.84 18.90 0.52
CA ILE A 291 20.15 19.57 0.53
C ILE A 291 20.03 21.08 0.29
N PRO A 292 19.36 21.60 -0.78
CA PRO A 292 19.22 23.04 -0.99
C PRO A 292 18.51 23.77 0.16
N PHE A 293 17.53 23.12 0.78
CA PHE A 293 16.81 23.72 1.92
C PHE A 293 17.71 23.82 3.16
N SER A 294 18.55 22.81 3.42
CA SER A 294 19.48 22.84 4.56
C SER A 294 20.53 23.93 4.44
N LEU A 295 20.99 24.24 3.20
CA LEU A 295 21.98 25.27 2.94
C LEU A 295 21.44 26.71 3.11
N ARG A 296 20.14 26.90 2.92
CA ARG A 296 19.48 28.21 3.08
C ARG A 296 19.20 28.57 4.54
N SER A 297 19.15 27.60 5.41
CA SER A 297 18.77 27.76 6.83
C SER A 297 19.84 28.46 7.68
N GLU A 298 21.04 28.76 7.11
CA GLU A 298 22.17 29.33 7.85
C GLU A 298 21.86 30.68 8.54
N ARG A 299 20.98 31.49 7.97
CA ARG A 299 20.79 32.89 8.39
C ARG A 299 19.70 33.10 9.45
N SER A 300 18.85 32.09 9.78
CA SER A 300 17.62 32.41 10.53
C SER A 300 17.10 31.42 11.56
N GLY A 301 17.58 30.17 11.72
CA GLY A 301 16.81 29.31 12.67
C GLY A 301 17.34 27.96 13.07
N GLY A 302 18.43 27.47 12.54
CA GLY A 302 19.05 26.22 13.00
C GLY A 302 18.23 24.94 12.75
N ILE A 303 18.38 23.94 13.62
CA ILE A 303 17.79 22.60 13.51
C ILE A 303 16.25 22.62 13.47
N MET A 304 15.62 23.51 14.22
CA MET A 304 14.14 23.60 14.28
C MET A 304 13.53 24.04 12.96
N GLN A 305 14.18 24.94 12.24
CA GLN A 305 13.73 25.38 10.91
C GLN A 305 13.88 24.25 9.87
N SER A 306 14.97 23.49 9.95
CA SER A 306 15.18 22.31 9.11
C SER A 306 14.10 21.24 9.34
N ALA A 307 13.73 21.00 10.61
CA ALA A 307 12.64 20.10 10.96
C ALA A 307 11.30 20.59 10.42
N GLY A 308 10.99 21.88 10.57
CA GLY A 308 9.79 22.50 10.01
C GLY A 308 9.72 22.36 8.48
N ALA A 309 10.83 22.62 7.78
CA ALA A 309 10.92 22.45 6.34
C ALA A 309 10.70 20.98 5.91
N ALA A 310 11.25 20.02 6.66
CA ALA A 310 11.03 18.59 6.40
C ALA A 310 9.55 18.22 6.50
N ILE A 311 8.88 18.71 7.53
CA ILE A 311 7.45 18.47 7.73
C ILE A 311 6.65 19.02 6.54
N VAL A 312 6.86 20.29 6.19
CA VAL A 312 6.14 20.93 5.08
C VAL A 312 6.38 20.20 3.75
N LEU A 313 7.64 19.89 3.43
CA LEU A 313 7.98 19.18 2.19
C LEU A 313 7.42 17.77 2.16
N GLY A 314 7.54 17.03 3.26
CA GLY A 314 7.00 15.68 3.37
C GLY A 314 5.48 15.66 3.20
N PHE A 315 4.76 16.50 3.94
CA PHE A 315 3.30 16.60 3.82
C PHE A 315 2.85 17.06 2.43
N SER A 316 3.52 18.06 1.84
CA SER A 316 3.21 18.52 0.49
C SER A 316 3.33 17.40 -0.53
N TYR A 317 4.38 16.58 -0.44
CA TYR A 317 4.51 15.40 -1.31
C TYR A 317 3.34 14.43 -1.14
N TRP A 318 2.98 14.09 0.11
CA TRP A 318 1.89 13.14 0.38
C TRP A 318 0.54 13.65 -0.12
N ILE A 319 0.24 14.92 0.09
CA ILE A 319 -1.02 15.53 -0.39
C ILE A 319 -1.09 15.47 -1.91
N VAL A 320 -0.03 15.90 -2.59
CA VAL A 320 0.03 15.91 -4.06
C VAL A 320 -0.03 14.47 -4.60
N ASN A 321 0.67 13.53 -3.96
CA ASN A 321 0.63 12.13 -4.36
C ASN A 321 -0.78 11.52 -4.20
N ALA A 322 -1.44 11.75 -3.07
CA ALA A 322 -2.79 11.28 -2.82
C ALA A 322 -3.78 11.85 -3.85
N PHE A 323 -3.63 13.12 -4.21
CA PHE A 323 -4.46 13.77 -5.23
C PHE A 323 -4.31 13.11 -6.60
N PHE A 324 -3.08 12.93 -7.11
CA PHE A 324 -2.86 12.29 -8.42
C PHE A 324 -3.28 10.82 -8.43
N ILE A 325 -3.00 10.08 -7.37
CA ILE A 325 -3.46 8.68 -7.23
C ILE A 325 -5.00 8.61 -7.25
N SER A 326 -5.69 9.54 -6.59
CA SER A 326 -7.15 9.62 -6.61
C SER A 326 -7.68 9.88 -8.03
N LEU A 327 -7.09 10.83 -8.77
CA LEU A 327 -7.46 11.08 -10.16
C LEU A 327 -7.24 9.87 -11.07
N GLY A 328 -6.17 9.11 -10.84
CA GLY A 328 -5.93 7.86 -11.56
C GLY A 328 -6.95 6.77 -11.24
N LYS A 329 -7.30 6.59 -9.96
CA LYS A 329 -8.32 5.62 -9.52
C LYS A 329 -9.72 5.99 -10.03
N SER A 330 -9.98 7.28 -10.27
CA SER A 330 -11.24 7.80 -10.86
C SER A 330 -11.22 7.81 -12.39
N GLU A 331 -10.21 7.23 -13.05
CA GLU A 331 -10.08 7.11 -14.50
C GLU A 331 -9.92 8.45 -15.25
N ILE A 332 -9.71 9.55 -14.54
CA ILE A 332 -9.47 10.89 -15.12
C ILE A 332 -8.07 10.95 -15.75
N LEU A 333 -7.09 10.29 -15.11
CA LEU A 333 -5.71 10.21 -15.60
C LEU A 333 -5.31 8.78 -15.91
N PRO A 334 -4.46 8.55 -16.95
CA PRO A 334 -3.85 7.24 -17.19
C PRO A 334 -3.08 6.76 -15.94
N ALA A 335 -3.16 5.47 -15.62
CA ALA A 335 -2.59 4.90 -14.40
C ALA A 335 -1.08 5.19 -14.22
N PHE A 336 -0.31 5.13 -15.31
CA PHE A 336 1.11 5.48 -15.30
C PHE A 336 1.33 6.96 -14.94
N VAL A 337 0.61 7.87 -15.58
CA VAL A 337 0.71 9.32 -15.33
C VAL A 337 0.36 9.61 -13.86
N ALA A 338 -0.75 9.08 -13.36
CA ALA A 338 -1.18 9.28 -11.98
C ALA A 338 -0.11 8.86 -10.95
N ALA A 339 0.57 7.73 -11.18
CA ALA A 339 1.58 7.23 -10.27
C ALA A 339 2.92 8.01 -10.32
N TRP A 340 3.30 8.57 -11.48
CA TRP A 340 4.61 9.18 -11.67
C TRP A 340 4.63 10.70 -11.62
N THR A 341 3.50 11.38 -11.81
CA THR A 341 3.44 12.85 -11.88
C THR A 341 4.02 13.51 -10.63
N THR A 342 3.72 12.99 -9.45
CA THR A 342 4.26 13.55 -8.20
C THR A 342 5.78 13.44 -8.16
N ASN A 343 6.33 12.30 -8.55
CA ASN A 343 7.79 12.10 -8.61
C ASN A 343 8.44 13.02 -9.64
N CYS A 344 7.83 13.18 -10.81
CA CYS A 344 8.33 14.10 -11.84
C CYS A 344 8.30 15.57 -11.35
N PHE A 345 7.21 15.99 -10.70
CA PHE A 345 7.06 17.33 -10.16
C PHE A 345 8.11 17.64 -9.08
N PHE A 346 8.18 16.81 -8.04
CA PHE A 346 9.15 17.01 -6.96
C PHE A 346 10.59 16.75 -7.40
N GLY A 347 10.82 15.82 -8.33
CA GLY A 347 12.12 15.57 -8.93
C GLY A 347 12.63 16.75 -9.74
N ALA A 348 11.77 17.36 -10.56
CA ALA A 348 12.10 18.58 -11.30
C ALA A 348 12.39 19.76 -10.34
N ALA A 349 11.55 19.95 -9.31
CA ALA A 349 11.79 20.94 -8.28
C ALA A 349 13.12 20.72 -7.56
N ALA A 350 13.43 19.48 -7.17
CA ALA A 350 14.71 19.11 -6.55
C ALA A 350 15.88 19.41 -7.47
N ALA A 351 15.81 19.07 -8.75
CA ALA A 351 16.86 19.32 -9.74
C ALA A 351 17.12 20.84 -9.93
N ILE A 352 16.06 21.63 -10.04
CA ILE A 352 16.16 23.10 -10.19
C ILE A 352 16.75 23.72 -8.92
N LEU A 353 16.28 23.35 -7.75
CA LEU A 353 16.78 23.90 -6.48
C LEU A 353 18.23 23.48 -6.25
N PHE A 354 18.56 22.23 -6.53
CA PHE A 354 19.91 21.71 -6.38
C PHE A 354 20.91 22.36 -7.36
N SER A 355 20.50 22.62 -8.61
CA SER A 355 21.33 23.30 -9.58
C SER A 355 21.68 24.75 -9.16
N ARG A 356 20.72 25.44 -8.51
CA ARG A 356 20.91 26.78 -7.96
C ARG A 356 21.77 26.82 -6.69
N ALA A 357 21.86 25.71 -5.97
CA ALA A 357 22.68 25.61 -4.74
C ALA A 357 24.17 25.29 -5.00
N LYS A 358 24.55 25.06 -6.27
CA LYS A 358 25.93 24.71 -6.66
C LYS A 358 26.99 25.85 -6.48
N THR A 359 26.56 27.09 -6.44
CA THR A 359 27.44 28.25 -6.33
C THR A 359 27.76 28.63 -4.88
#